data_8b45da898a3b0555f6ee86acedc1805c
#
_entry.id   8b45da898a3b0555f6ee86acedc1805c
#
_cell.length_a   1.000
_cell.length_b   1.000
_cell.length_c   1.000
_cell.angle_alpha   90.00
_cell.angle_beta   90.00
_cell.angle_gamma   90.00
#
_symmetry.space_group_name_H-M   'P 1'
#
loop_
_entity.id
_entity.type
_entity.pdbx_description
1 polymer ?
#
loop_
_entity_poly.entity_id
_entity_poly.type
_entity_poly.pdbx_seq_one_letter_code
_entity_poly.pdbx_strand_id
1 'polypeptide(L)'
;PYLGEQMDRAYGRNHMPTYMRRSVGPGWALVGDAGHFKDAVMAQGIGDSIHHATMLAPAIKRALDEPDREQEAMDAWERARDLGTIEILFMAIQMSRSIEPRALFSQLIDDAASDPKLRPALGGIYQRTHRPSDLFNPKTLIRAAIRAVLNKRAGLGAVFAEAKEGFA
;
A
#
# COMPACT_ATOMS: atom_id res chain seq x y z
N PRO A 1 5.02 -2.76 -34.42
CA PRO A 1 5.51 -3.54 -33.30
C PRO A 1 7.01 -3.55 -33.35
N TYR A 2 7.66 -3.06 -32.29
CA TYR A 2 9.11 -3.08 -32.16
C TYR A 2 9.49 -4.51 -31.78
N LEU A 3 9.83 -5.33 -32.73
CA LEU A 3 10.44 -6.64 -32.52
C LEU A 3 11.96 -6.44 -32.49
N GLY A 4 12.49 -5.95 -31.37
CA GLY A 4 13.92 -5.97 -31.12
C GLY A 4 14.39 -7.41 -30.95
N GLU A 5 15.61 -7.71 -31.35
CA GLU A 5 16.25 -8.99 -31.10
C GLU A 5 16.45 -9.16 -29.57
N GLN A 6 16.08 -10.32 -29.03
CA GLN A 6 16.29 -10.61 -27.62
C GLN A 6 17.80 -10.76 -27.37
N MET A 7 18.37 -9.78 -26.65
CA MET A 7 19.81 -9.68 -26.39
C MET A 7 20.27 -10.61 -25.24
N ASP A 8 19.36 -11.05 -24.36
CA ASP A 8 19.68 -11.87 -23.20
C ASP A 8 18.51 -12.80 -22.83
N ARG A 9 18.77 -13.77 -21.94
CA ARG A 9 17.77 -14.69 -21.44
C ARG A 9 16.68 -13.96 -20.65
N ALA A 10 15.41 -14.25 -20.94
CA ALA A 10 14.30 -13.75 -20.13
C ALA A 10 14.34 -14.41 -18.73
N TYR A 11 14.35 -13.58 -17.68
CA TYR A 11 14.24 -14.01 -16.29
C TYR A 11 12.84 -13.67 -15.78
N GLY A 12 12.21 -14.63 -15.13
CA GLY A 12 10.89 -14.48 -14.53
C GLY A 12 10.84 -15.04 -13.12
N ARG A 13 9.99 -14.47 -12.28
CA ARG A 13 9.70 -14.98 -10.94
C ARG A 13 8.18 -15.09 -10.79
N ASN A 14 7.70 -16.26 -10.43
CA ASN A 14 6.28 -16.58 -10.25
C ASN A 14 5.79 -16.46 -8.80
N HIS A 15 6.70 -16.19 -7.86
CA HIS A 15 6.38 -15.96 -6.45
C HIS A 15 7.07 -14.69 -5.97
N MET A 16 6.26 -13.70 -5.61
CA MET A 16 6.71 -12.40 -5.10
C MET A 16 6.12 -12.21 -3.70
N PRO A 17 6.86 -12.59 -2.64
CA PRO A 17 6.37 -12.49 -1.28
C PRO A 17 6.28 -11.02 -0.85
N THR A 18 5.14 -10.62 -0.31
CA THR A 18 5.01 -9.31 0.34
C THR A 18 5.75 -9.34 1.67
N TYR A 19 6.61 -8.35 1.92
CA TYR A 19 7.38 -8.26 3.15
C TYR A 19 7.70 -6.81 3.54
N MET A 20 7.93 -6.63 4.84
CA MET A 20 8.69 -5.52 5.41
C MET A 20 9.85 -6.11 6.19
N ARG A 21 11.00 -5.45 6.16
CA ARG A 21 12.18 -5.86 6.91
C ARG A 21 12.86 -4.66 7.55
N ARG A 22 13.71 -4.93 8.54
CA ARG A 22 14.61 -3.91 9.05
C ARG A 22 15.43 -3.33 7.89
N SER A 23 15.42 -2.01 7.81
CA SER A 23 15.97 -1.30 6.66
C SER A 23 17.06 -0.32 7.02
N VAL A 24 17.53 -0.36 8.25
CA VAL A 24 18.63 0.47 8.73
C VAL A 24 19.57 -0.32 9.62
N GLY A 25 20.84 0.09 9.59
CA GLY A 25 21.91 -0.37 10.46
C GLY A 25 23.11 0.55 10.32
N PRO A 26 24.20 0.33 11.08
CA PRO A 26 25.38 1.17 11.03
C PRO A 26 25.91 1.31 9.60
N GLY A 27 25.90 2.52 9.06
CA GLY A 27 26.41 2.83 7.72
C GLY A 27 25.55 2.39 6.54
N TRP A 28 24.31 1.89 6.73
CA TRP A 28 23.46 1.46 5.62
C TRP A 28 21.96 1.72 5.84
N ALA A 29 21.25 1.92 4.72
CA ALA A 29 19.79 1.95 4.69
C ALA A 29 19.27 1.29 3.40
N LEU A 30 18.06 0.72 3.46
CA LEU A 30 17.37 0.10 2.34
C LEU A 30 16.12 0.89 1.99
N VAL A 31 15.98 1.31 0.74
CA VAL A 31 14.80 1.99 0.21
C VAL A 31 14.08 1.15 -0.83
N GLY A 32 12.81 1.46 -1.08
CA GLY A 32 11.98 0.74 -2.05
C GLY A 32 11.91 -0.75 -1.76
N ASP A 33 11.91 -1.55 -2.82
CA ASP A 33 11.74 -3.01 -2.76
C ASP A 33 12.84 -3.73 -1.96
N ALA A 34 13.99 -3.10 -1.74
CA ALA A 34 15.03 -3.67 -0.89
C ALA A 34 14.60 -3.70 0.59
N GLY A 35 13.86 -2.71 1.06
CA GLY A 35 13.41 -2.57 2.45
C GLY A 35 12.00 -3.10 2.70
N HIS A 36 11.10 -2.91 1.75
CA HIS A 36 9.76 -3.47 1.78
C HIS A 36 9.30 -3.78 0.36
N PHE A 37 8.68 -4.90 0.19
CA PHE A 37 8.13 -5.31 -1.09
C PHE A 37 6.64 -5.64 -0.93
N LYS A 38 5.83 -5.15 -1.85
CA LYS A 38 4.42 -5.50 -1.96
C LYS A 38 4.09 -5.92 -3.38
N ASP A 39 3.02 -6.70 -3.52
CA ASP A 39 2.53 -7.13 -4.82
C ASP A 39 2.32 -5.93 -5.75
N ALA A 40 2.64 -6.12 -7.03
CA ALA A 40 2.56 -5.08 -8.07
C ALA A 40 1.13 -4.59 -8.35
N VAL A 41 0.11 -5.24 -7.79
CA VAL A 41 -1.32 -4.88 -7.95
C VAL A 41 -1.59 -3.40 -7.65
N MET A 42 -0.79 -2.77 -6.78
CA MET A 42 -0.92 -1.35 -6.44
C MET A 42 -0.14 -0.43 -7.38
N ALA A 43 0.73 -0.95 -8.23
CA ALA A 43 1.59 -0.18 -9.15
C ALA A 43 2.39 0.96 -8.48
N GLN A 44 2.79 0.80 -7.22
CA GLN A 44 3.39 1.88 -6.41
C GLN A 44 4.89 1.73 -6.15
N GLY A 45 5.55 0.65 -6.61
CA GLY A 45 6.96 0.36 -6.28
C GLY A 45 7.93 1.50 -6.60
N ILE A 46 7.81 2.11 -7.78
CA ILE A 46 8.67 3.25 -8.18
C ILE A 46 8.39 4.47 -7.29
N GLY A 47 7.10 4.78 -7.08
CA GLY A 47 6.69 5.89 -6.22
C GLY A 47 7.18 5.73 -4.77
N ASP A 48 7.12 4.51 -4.24
CA ASP A 48 7.63 4.18 -2.91
C ASP A 48 9.13 4.39 -2.81
N SER A 49 9.88 3.94 -3.81
CA SER A 49 11.34 4.10 -3.82
C SER A 49 11.75 5.58 -3.78
N ILE A 50 11.10 6.42 -4.59
CA ILE A 50 11.35 7.87 -4.62
C ILE A 50 10.93 8.52 -3.30
N HIS A 51 9.74 8.20 -2.79
CA HIS A 51 9.21 8.76 -1.55
C HIS A 51 10.11 8.41 -0.35
N HIS A 52 10.48 7.14 -0.21
CA HIS A 52 11.34 6.70 0.90
C HIS A 52 12.75 7.27 0.81
N ALA A 53 13.31 7.41 -0.40
CA ALA A 53 14.62 8.08 -0.59
C ALA A 53 14.55 9.56 -0.21
N THR A 54 13.48 10.25 -0.60
CA THR A 54 13.26 11.67 -0.23
C THR A 54 13.13 11.83 1.28
N MET A 55 12.42 10.91 1.96
CA MET A 55 12.32 10.92 3.42
C MET A 55 13.65 10.57 4.11
N LEU A 56 14.50 9.75 3.48
CA LEU A 56 15.78 9.31 4.03
C LEU A 56 16.83 10.43 4.00
N ALA A 57 16.80 11.29 2.99
CA ALA A 57 17.83 12.30 2.79
C ALA A 57 18.08 13.21 4.04
N PRO A 58 17.05 13.74 4.73
CA PRO A 58 17.26 14.49 5.98
C PRO A 58 17.87 13.65 7.11
N ALA A 59 17.52 12.36 7.20
CA ALA A 59 18.08 11.46 8.21
C ALA A 59 19.56 11.19 7.97
N ILE A 60 19.96 10.97 6.70
CA ILE A 60 21.38 10.85 6.31
C ILE A 60 22.14 12.13 6.65
N LYS A 61 21.57 13.30 6.27
CA LYS A 61 22.21 14.58 6.59
C LYS A 61 22.47 14.69 8.09
N ARG A 62 21.46 14.40 8.93
CA ARG A 62 21.60 14.45 10.39
C ARG A 62 22.64 13.46 10.89
N ALA A 63 22.68 12.23 10.37
CA ALA A 63 23.66 11.22 10.74
C ALA A 63 25.10 11.65 10.40
N LEU A 64 25.30 12.38 9.29
CA LEU A 64 26.61 12.91 8.91
C LEU A 64 27.03 14.12 9.77
N ASP A 65 26.09 14.99 10.12
CA ASP A 65 26.34 16.17 10.96
C ASP A 65 26.55 15.77 12.43
N GLU A 66 25.88 14.71 12.90
CA GLU A 66 25.90 14.23 14.30
C GLU A 66 26.16 12.70 14.34
N PRO A 67 27.39 12.22 14.09
CA PRO A 67 27.67 10.77 13.96
C PRO A 67 27.26 9.94 15.19
N ASP A 68 27.38 10.49 16.38
CA ASP A 68 26.98 9.83 17.63
C ASP A 68 25.47 9.59 17.73
N ARG A 69 24.69 10.25 16.87
CA ARG A 69 23.22 10.14 16.78
C ARG A 69 22.74 9.50 15.47
N GLU A 70 23.65 8.92 14.69
CA GLU A 70 23.31 8.23 13.43
C GLU A 70 22.18 7.25 13.62
N GLN A 71 22.30 6.33 14.57
CA GLN A 71 21.31 5.27 14.78
C GLN A 71 19.93 5.85 15.17
N GLU A 72 19.88 6.91 15.96
CA GLU A 72 18.62 7.58 16.31
C GLU A 72 17.93 8.17 15.09
N ALA A 73 18.69 8.86 14.22
CA ALA A 73 18.16 9.47 13.01
C ALA A 73 17.63 8.42 12.03
N MET A 74 18.37 7.32 11.86
CA MET A 74 18.01 6.23 10.95
C MET A 74 16.79 5.42 11.45
N ASP A 75 16.74 5.11 12.76
CA ASP A 75 15.58 4.44 13.36
C ASP A 75 14.32 5.32 13.33
N ALA A 76 14.47 6.65 13.45
CA ALA A 76 13.34 7.57 13.31
C ALA A 76 12.78 7.57 11.87
N TRP A 77 13.65 7.55 10.87
CA TRP A 77 13.26 7.41 9.48
C TRP A 77 12.58 6.08 9.22
N GLU A 78 13.14 4.95 9.68
CA GLU A 78 12.54 3.62 9.49
C GLU A 78 11.13 3.57 10.08
N ARG A 79 10.93 4.03 11.31
CA ARG A 79 9.60 4.10 11.94
C ARG A 79 8.62 4.96 11.13
N ALA A 80 9.05 6.12 10.66
CA ALA A 80 8.19 7.01 9.87
C ALA A 80 7.78 6.36 8.54
N ARG A 81 8.73 5.70 7.84
CA ARG A 81 8.48 4.92 6.64
C ARG A 81 7.48 3.79 6.89
N ASP A 82 7.69 3.00 7.94
CA ASP A 82 6.85 1.84 8.26
C ASP A 82 5.42 2.28 8.57
N LEU A 83 5.25 3.29 9.43
CA LEU A 83 3.94 3.85 9.74
C LEU A 83 3.22 4.44 8.51
N GLY A 84 3.96 5.03 7.58
CA GLY A 84 3.41 5.56 6.33
C GLY A 84 3.08 4.49 5.29
N THR A 85 3.59 3.27 5.46
CA THR A 85 3.48 2.21 4.45
C THR A 85 2.54 1.07 4.88
N ILE A 86 2.39 0.81 6.18
CA ILE A 86 1.70 -0.39 6.69
C ILE A 86 0.27 -0.55 6.18
N GLU A 87 -0.51 0.53 6.11
CA GLU A 87 -1.89 0.46 5.62
C GLU A 87 -1.95 0.10 4.14
N ILE A 88 -1.05 0.66 3.33
CA ILE A 88 -0.95 0.37 1.89
C ILE A 88 -0.45 -1.04 1.65
N LEU A 89 0.50 -1.51 2.46
CA LEU A 89 0.98 -2.89 2.41
C LEU A 89 -0.16 -3.87 2.68
N PHE A 90 -0.95 -3.62 3.73
CA PHE A 90 -2.12 -4.42 4.06
C PHE A 90 -3.14 -4.41 2.91
N MET A 91 -3.44 -3.24 2.34
CA MET A 91 -4.35 -3.12 1.19
C MET A 91 -3.84 -3.91 -0.02
N ALA A 92 -2.53 -3.86 -0.32
CA ALA A 92 -1.93 -4.65 -1.40
C ALA A 92 -2.07 -6.15 -1.17
N ILE A 93 -1.86 -6.64 0.07
CA ILE A 93 -2.07 -8.04 0.44
C ILE A 93 -3.53 -8.46 0.20
N GLN A 94 -4.48 -7.64 0.61
CA GLN A 94 -5.91 -7.95 0.41
C GLN A 94 -6.29 -7.97 -1.08
N MET A 95 -5.79 -7.02 -1.87
CA MET A 95 -6.05 -6.96 -3.30
C MET A 95 -5.39 -8.12 -4.07
N SER A 96 -4.19 -8.55 -3.70
CA SER A 96 -3.48 -9.64 -4.36
C SER A 96 -4.12 -11.03 -4.12
N ARG A 97 -4.89 -11.18 -3.03
CA ARG A 97 -5.58 -12.45 -2.69
C ARG A 97 -6.89 -12.67 -3.46
N SER A 98 -7.43 -11.65 -4.09
CA SER A 98 -8.75 -11.70 -4.74
C SER A 98 -8.60 -11.52 -6.24
N ILE A 99 -8.95 -12.56 -7.01
CA ILE A 99 -9.02 -12.51 -8.48
C ILE A 99 -10.30 -11.78 -8.92
N GLU A 100 -11.38 -11.90 -8.14
CA GLU A 100 -12.66 -11.25 -8.43
C GLU A 100 -12.91 -10.07 -7.48
N PRO A 101 -13.49 -8.97 -7.98
CA PRO A 101 -13.88 -7.84 -7.13
C PRO A 101 -14.94 -8.30 -6.11
N ARG A 102 -14.63 -8.16 -4.84
CA ARG A 102 -15.56 -8.47 -3.75
C ARG A 102 -16.70 -7.45 -3.75
N ALA A 103 -17.91 -7.90 -3.42
CA ALA A 103 -19.12 -7.09 -3.50
C ALA A 103 -19.06 -5.84 -2.59
N LEU A 104 -18.56 -6.00 -1.37
CA LEU A 104 -18.37 -4.90 -0.41
C LEU A 104 -17.33 -3.90 -0.93
N PHE A 105 -16.17 -4.39 -1.40
CA PHE A 105 -15.12 -3.54 -1.95
C PHE A 105 -15.61 -2.77 -3.19
N SER A 106 -16.28 -3.44 -4.13
CA SER A 106 -16.85 -2.79 -5.32
C SER A 106 -17.86 -1.71 -4.95
N GLN A 107 -18.75 -1.99 -3.98
CA GLN A 107 -19.72 -0.99 -3.52
C GLN A 107 -19.04 0.20 -2.84
N LEU A 108 -17.98 -0.04 -2.05
CA LEU A 108 -17.21 1.03 -1.42
C LEU A 108 -16.54 1.95 -2.46
N ILE A 109 -15.97 1.37 -3.51
CA ILE A 109 -15.36 2.16 -4.60
C ILE A 109 -16.42 2.99 -5.33
N ASP A 110 -17.59 2.43 -5.65
CA ASP A 110 -18.68 3.16 -6.29
C ASP A 110 -19.21 4.28 -5.41
N ASP A 111 -19.38 4.01 -4.10
CA ASP A 111 -19.78 5.02 -3.13
C ASP A 111 -18.76 6.16 -3.05
N ALA A 112 -17.47 5.84 -3.03
CA ALA A 112 -16.41 6.82 -2.99
C ALA A 112 -16.32 7.62 -4.30
N ALA A 113 -16.49 6.98 -5.45
CA ALA A 113 -16.51 7.67 -6.74
C ALA A 113 -17.68 8.64 -6.88
N SER A 114 -18.80 8.33 -6.25
CA SER A 114 -20.03 9.15 -6.29
C SER A 114 -20.08 10.25 -5.23
N ASP A 115 -19.32 10.14 -4.14
CA ASP A 115 -19.31 11.09 -3.03
C ASP A 115 -18.16 12.10 -3.19
N PRO A 116 -18.46 13.41 -3.38
CA PRO A 116 -17.42 14.43 -3.53
C PRO A 116 -16.42 14.51 -2.37
N LYS A 117 -16.79 14.07 -1.17
CA LYS A 117 -15.92 14.06 0.02
C LYS A 117 -14.96 12.87 0.04
N LEU A 118 -15.35 11.74 -0.52
CA LEU A 118 -14.55 10.52 -0.55
C LEU A 118 -13.75 10.35 -1.84
N ARG A 119 -14.23 10.93 -2.94
CA ARG A 119 -13.60 10.84 -4.27
C ARG A 119 -12.10 11.19 -4.27
N PRO A 120 -11.65 12.27 -3.57
CA PRO A 120 -10.22 12.59 -3.52
C PRO A 120 -9.36 11.47 -2.93
N ALA A 121 -9.90 10.68 -1.98
CA ALA A 121 -9.16 9.57 -1.37
C ALA A 121 -8.86 8.44 -2.37
N LEU A 122 -9.69 8.21 -3.38
CA LEU A 122 -9.45 7.16 -4.40
C LEU A 122 -8.13 7.39 -5.14
N GLY A 123 -7.90 8.59 -5.66
CA GLY A 123 -6.64 8.93 -6.32
C GLY A 123 -5.53 9.24 -5.32
N GLY A 124 -5.90 9.86 -4.21
CA GLY A 124 -4.97 10.30 -3.17
C GLY A 124 -4.22 9.16 -2.47
N ILE A 125 -4.83 7.98 -2.32
CA ILE A 125 -4.16 6.79 -1.80
C ILE A 125 -2.99 6.39 -2.72
N TYR A 126 -3.18 6.41 -4.04
CA TYR A 126 -2.11 6.12 -5.00
C TYR A 126 -1.03 7.21 -5.01
N GLN A 127 -1.40 8.47 -4.80
CA GLN A 127 -0.49 9.62 -4.73
C GLN A 127 0.11 9.83 -3.33
N ARG A 128 -0.23 8.98 -2.35
CA ARG A 128 0.17 9.10 -0.93
C ARG A 128 -0.23 10.42 -0.25
N THR A 129 -1.24 11.11 -0.76
CA THR A 129 -1.84 12.30 -0.14
C THR A 129 -2.99 11.94 0.80
N HIS A 130 -3.49 10.71 0.72
CA HIS A 130 -4.53 10.13 1.57
C HIS A 130 -4.10 8.74 2.05
N ARG A 131 -4.62 8.34 3.21
CA ARG A 131 -4.42 6.99 3.76
C ARG A 131 -5.55 6.06 3.33
N PRO A 132 -5.30 4.75 3.20
CA PRO A 132 -6.37 3.77 3.05
C PRO A 132 -7.47 3.90 4.10
N SER A 133 -7.14 4.20 5.36
CA SER A 133 -8.10 4.43 6.45
C SER A 133 -9.05 5.62 6.24
N ASP A 134 -8.72 6.59 5.39
CA ASP A 134 -9.64 7.68 5.02
C ASP A 134 -10.86 7.13 4.27
N LEU A 135 -10.66 6.05 3.49
CA LEU A 135 -11.70 5.37 2.74
C LEU A 135 -12.25 4.14 3.48
N PHE A 136 -11.38 3.32 4.05
CA PHE A 136 -11.69 2.04 4.72
C PHE A 136 -11.91 2.23 6.22
N ASN A 137 -12.77 3.16 6.63
CA ASN A 137 -13.16 3.36 8.03
C ASN A 137 -14.52 2.71 8.34
N PRO A 138 -14.85 2.44 9.61
CA PRO A 138 -16.08 1.75 9.98
C PRO A 138 -17.36 2.36 9.41
N LYS A 139 -17.43 3.69 9.32
CA LYS A 139 -18.61 4.41 8.80
C LYS A 139 -18.82 4.15 7.32
N THR A 140 -17.78 4.24 6.51
CA THR A 140 -17.85 3.99 5.07
C THR A 140 -18.10 2.52 4.78
N LEU A 141 -17.47 1.61 5.53
CA LEU A 141 -17.66 0.16 5.39
C LEU A 141 -19.08 -0.28 5.74
N ILE A 142 -19.66 0.20 6.83
CA ILE A 142 -21.04 -0.09 7.20
C ILE A 142 -22.02 0.43 6.14
N ARG A 143 -21.81 1.65 5.65
CA ARG A 143 -22.63 2.23 4.59
C ARG A 143 -22.56 1.39 3.31
N ALA A 144 -21.35 1.02 2.89
CA ALA A 144 -21.13 0.19 1.71
C ALA A 144 -21.76 -1.22 1.88
N ALA A 145 -21.64 -1.82 3.06
CA ALA A 145 -22.26 -3.12 3.36
C ALA A 145 -23.78 -3.09 3.21
N ILE A 146 -24.44 -2.08 3.79
CA ILE A 146 -25.89 -1.89 3.68
C ILE A 146 -26.27 -1.73 2.19
N ARG A 147 -25.56 -0.89 1.45
CA ARG A 147 -25.84 -0.65 0.03
C ARG A 147 -25.56 -1.86 -0.85
N ALA A 148 -24.50 -2.64 -0.57
CA ALA A 148 -24.21 -3.87 -1.30
C ALA A 148 -25.38 -4.87 -1.23
N VAL A 149 -26.00 -4.98 -0.06
CA VAL A 149 -27.19 -5.82 0.15
C VAL A 149 -28.41 -5.23 -0.55
N LEU A 150 -28.69 -3.94 -0.37
CA LEU A 150 -29.84 -3.27 -1.00
C LEU A 150 -29.75 -3.29 -2.54
N ASN A 151 -28.56 -3.12 -3.09
CA ASN A 151 -28.30 -3.18 -4.53
C ASN A 151 -28.19 -4.62 -5.06
N LYS A 152 -28.49 -5.63 -4.24
CA LYS A 152 -28.46 -7.07 -4.59
C LYS A 152 -27.10 -7.54 -5.15
N ARG A 153 -26.01 -6.89 -4.80
CA ARG A 153 -24.65 -7.29 -5.19
C ARG A 153 -24.20 -8.56 -4.45
N ALA A 154 -24.62 -8.71 -3.19
CA ALA A 154 -24.40 -9.91 -2.40
C ALA A 154 -25.44 -10.04 -1.29
N GLY A 155 -25.64 -11.28 -0.80
CA GLY A 155 -26.45 -11.53 0.40
C GLY A 155 -25.71 -11.10 1.67
N LEU A 156 -26.48 -10.86 2.76
CA LEU A 156 -25.95 -10.44 4.07
C LEU A 156 -24.78 -11.32 4.56
N GLY A 157 -24.91 -12.66 4.41
CA GLY A 157 -23.86 -13.60 4.84
C GLY A 157 -22.55 -13.42 4.09
N ALA A 158 -22.61 -13.18 2.76
CA ALA A 158 -21.43 -12.97 1.94
C ALA A 158 -20.73 -11.63 2.28
N VAL A 159 -21.50 -10.56 2.47
CA VAL A 159 -20.96 -9.25 2.87
C VAL A 159 -20.28 -9.34 4.26
N PHE A 160 -20.88 -10.09 5.19
CA PHE A 160 -20.31 -10.28 6.53
C PHE A 160 -19.03 -11.12 6.49
N ALA A 161 -18.98 -12.16 5.66
CA ALA A 161 -17.77 -12.97 5.46
C ALA A 161 -16.64 -12.13 4.89
N GLU A 162 -16.92 -11.34 3.85
CA GLU A 162 -15.95 -10.42 3.23
C GLU A 162 -15.41 -9.40 4.23
N ALA A 163 -16.28 -8.80 5.05
CA ALA A 163 -15.86 -7.86 6.08
C ALA A 163 -14.94 -8.53 7.11
N LYS A 164 -15.27 -9.74 7.56
CA LYS A 164 -14.44 -10.50 8.51
C LYS A 164 -13.06 -10.86 7.95
N GLU A 165 -12.99 -11.30 6.71
CA GLU A 165 -11.73 -11.64 6.05
C GLU A 165 -10.84 -10.42 5.79
N GLY A 166 -11.44 -9.25 5.56
CA GLY A 166 -10.72 -8.00 5.37
C GLY A 166 -10.07 -7.45 6.65
N PHE A 167 -10.46 -7.94 7.83
CA PHE A 167 -9.92 -7.54 9.13
C PHE A 167 -9.13 -8.68 9.83
N ALA A 168 -9.00 -9.86 9.26
CA ALA A 168 -8.18 -10.98 9.72
C ALA A 168 -6.80 -11.00 9.02
#